data_887f91fb747e688a4f37125eaaf2a61a
#
_entry.id   887f91fb747e688a4f37125eaaf2a61a
#
_cell.length_a   1.000
_cell.length_b   1.000
_cell.length_c   1.000
_cell.angle_alpha   90.00
_cell.angle_beta   90.00
_cell.angle_gamma   90.00
#
_symmetry.space_group_name_H-M   'P 1'
#
loop_
_entity.id
_entity.type
_entity.pdbx_description
1 polymer ?
#
loop_
_entity_poly.entity_id
_entity_poly.type
_entity_poly.pdbx_seq_one_letter_code
_entity_poly.pdbx_strand_id
1 'polypeptide(L)'
;MIKKLTIPPGLRDESTSLAAGPSWHSVSNVRFRGGYAESIGGWTDSGTVTTYQGSESDMMGVARGVLTWSDYSSRRLGCVGTNWKFYAIGGLTAVDITPIRSSVTSGVSFTAVAGSDVLLVAHTSHGAVPGDFVTYSNAVTLDGGGGTGAVTAAVINGEKQVIAVVT
;
A
#
# COMPACT_ATOMS: atom_id res chain seq x y z
N MET A 1 -7.02 42.66 35.48
CA MET A 1 -6.72 41.47 36.31
C MET A 1 -6.71 40.24 35.38
N ILE A 2 -5.58 39.63 35.14
CA ILE A 2 -5.48 38.46 34.28
C ILE A 2 -5.77 37.24 35.13
N LYS A 3 -6.89 36.54 34.90
CA LYS A 3 -7.19 35.26 35.53
C LYS A 3 -6.45 34.14 34.79
N LYS A 4 -5.63 33.38 35.54
CA LYS A 4 -5.01 32.17 35.01
C LYS A 4 -6.09 31.11 34.84
N LEU A 5 -6.38 30.71 33.60
CA LEU A 5 -7.24 29.59 33.30
C LEU A 5 -6.40 28.30 33.33
N THR A 6 -6.76 27.37 34.19
CA THR A 6 -6.13 26.04 34.24
C THR A 6 -7.12 25.02 33.70
N ILE A 7 -6.81 24.43 32.57
CA ILE A 7 -7.63 23.37 31.96
C ILE A 7 -7.00 22.04 32.35
N PRO A 8 -7.72 21.14 33.01
CA PRO A 8 -7.18 19.83 33.37
C PRO A 8 -6.84 18.99 32.11
N PRO A 9 -5.81 18.15 32.17
CA PRO A 9 -5.47 17.26 31.07
C PRO A 9 -6.54 16.16 30.91
N GLY A 10 -6.70 15.70 29.67
CA GLY A 10 -7.63 14.64 29.32
C GLY A 10 -8.90 15.14 28.64
N LEU A 11 -9.60 14.23 27.98
CA LEU A 11 -10.90 14.47 27.38
C LEU A 11 -12.01 14.13 28.36
N ARG A 12 -13.06 14.97 28.41
CA ARG A 12 -14.29 14.70 29.10
C ARG A 12 -15.47 14.85 28.15
N ASP A 13 -16.00 13.74 27.71
CA ASP A 13 -17.10 13.66 26.75
C ASP A 13 -18.40 13.14 27.41
N GLU A 14 -18.40 12.96 28.73
CA GLU A 14 -19.53 12.36 29.47
C GLU A 14 -20.61 13.38 29.88
N SER A 15 -20.44 14.65 29.54
CA SER A 15 -21.38 15.71 29.92
C SER A 15 -21.56 16.74 28.82
N THR A 16 -22.69 17.48 28.85
CA THR A 16 -22.87 18.61 27.93
C THR A 16 -21.74 19.63 28.10
N SER A 17 -21.36 20.31 27.05
CA SER A 17 -20.27 21.30 27.03
C SER A 17 -20.43 22.40 28.07
N LEU A 18 -21.67 22.68 28.49
CA LEU A 18 -22.01 23.68 29.53
C LEU A 18 -21.75 23.14 30.94
N ALA A 19 -21.95 21.85 31.20
CA ALA A 19 -21.80 21.21 32.48
C ALA A 19 -20.39 20.71 32.79
N ALA A 20 -19.58 20.53 31.76
CA ALA A 20 -18.21 19.99 31.87
C ALA A 20 -17.18 20.96 32.48
N GLY A 21 -17.52 22.25 32.61
CA GLY A 21 -16.57 23.28 33.04
C GLY A 21 -15.41 23.43 32.03
N PRO A 22 -14.28 24.02 32.45
CA PRO A 22 -13.12 24.19 31.59
C PRO A 22 -12.42 22.85 31.35
N SER A 23 -12.86 22.11 30.36
CA SER A 23 -12.31 20.80 29.98
C SER A 23 -12.16 20.70 28.47
N TRP A 24 -11.29 19.76 28.03
CA TRP A 24 -11.14 19.43 26.61
C TRP A 24 -12.29 18.53 26.20
N HIS A 25 -13.09 18.97 25.25
CA HIS A 25 -14.23 18.20 24.73
C HIS A 25 -13.85 17.37 23.50
N SER A 26 -13.01 17.92 22.61
CA SER A 26 -12.48 17.23 21.44
C SER A 26 -11.07 17.72 21.15
N VAL A 27 -10.19 16.79 20.82
CA VAL A 27 -8.82 17.11 20.40
C VAL A 27 -8.42 16.18 19.26
N SER A 28 -7.57 16.69 18.36
CA SER A 28 -6.97 15.94 17.26
C SER A 28 -5.47 16.15 17.25
N ASN A 29 -4.70 15.09 17.03
CA ASN A 29 -3.23 15.12 16.99
C ASN A 29 -2.58 15.73 18.25
N VAL A 30 -3.16 15.47 19.42
CA VAL A 30 -2.71 15.99 20.71
C VAL A 30 -2.53 14.84 21.70
N ARG A 31 -1.43 14.90 22.44
CA ARG A 31 -1.22 14.10 23.66
C ARG A 31 -1.13 15.01 24.88
N PHE A 32 -1.48 14.47 26.03
CA PHE A 32 -1.30 15.16 27.29
C PHE A 32 -0.04 14.63 28.00
N ARG A 33 0.92 15.51 28.25
CA ARG A 33 2.18 15.16 28.93
C ARG A 33 2.49 16.18 30.00
N GLY A 34 2.75 15.72 31.22
CA GLY A 34 3.05 16.61 32.34
C GLY A 34 1.93 17.61 32.66
N GLY A 35 0.68 17.30 32.33
CA GLY A 35 -0.45 18.21 32.54
C GLY A 35 -0.68 19.22 31.41
N TYR A 36 0.10 19.17 30.33
CA TYR A 36 -0.01 20.07 29.18
C TYR A 36 -0.43 19.30 27.92
N ALA A 37 -1.17 19.99 27.05
CA ALA A 37 -1.48 19.49 25.72
C ALA A 37 -0.29 19.77 24.80
N GLU A 38 0.24 18.72 24.18
CA GLU A 38 1.31 18.78 23.18
C GLU A 38 0.81 18.26 21.85
N SER A 39 1.17 18.93 20.76
CA SER A 39 0.94 18.36 19.42
C SER A 39 1.84 17.15 19.21
N ILE A 40 1.26 16.01 18.80
CA ILE A 40 2.03 14.82 18.42
C ILE A 40 2.41 14.83 16.94
N GLY A 41 2.02 15.85 16.20
CA GLY A 41 2.07 15.84 14.74
C GLY A 41 1.00 14.94 14.15
N GLY A 42 0.71 15.10 12.89
CA GLY A 42 -0.16 14.22 12.11
C GLY A 42 0.67 13.14 11.44
N TRP A 43 0.05 12.03 11.10
CA TRP A 43 0.56 11.12 10.10
C TRP A 43 0.30 11.76 8.74
N THR A 44 1.34 11.93 7.97
CA THR A 44 1.23 12.34 6.57
C THR A 44 1.48 11.11 5.73
N ASP A 45 0.70 10.94 4.68
CA ASP A 45 1.00 9.94 3.68
C ASP A 45 2.44 10.18 3.18
N SER A 46 3.27 9.15 3.21
CA SER A 46 4.68 9.25 2.81
C SER A 46 4.85 9.31 1.29
N GLY A 47 3.76 9.34 0.56
CA GLY A 47 3.76 9.32 -0.89
C GLY A 47 3.69 7.92 -1.47
N THR A 48 3.78 7.87 -2.77
CA THR A 48 3.62 6.67 -3.58
C THR A 48 4.86 5.77 -3.53
N VAL A 49 4.63 4.47 -3.62
CA VAL A 49 5.68 3.47 -3.78
C VAL A 49 6.09 3.43 -5.24
N THR A 50 7.37 3.61 -5.52
CA THR A 50 7.90 3.33 -6.85
C THR A 50 8.08 1.82 -6.98
N THR A 51 7.31 1.20 -7.86
CA THR A 51 7.47 -0.22 -8.18
C THR A 51 8.74 -0.43 -9.00
N TYR A 52 9.21 -1.68 -9.08
CA TYR A 52 10.38 -2.05 -9.90
C TYR A 52 10.26 -1.57 -11.37
N GLN A 53 9.06 -1.36 -11.87
CA GLN A 53 8.80 -0.85 -13.23
C GLN A 53 8.57 0.67 -13.29
N GLY A 54 8.81 1.41 -12.22
CA GLY A 54 8.66 2.86 -12.19
C GLY A 54 7.21 3.36 -12.11
N SER A 55 6.26 2.47 -11.86
CA SER A 55 4.86 2.85 -11.60
C SER A 55 4.70 3.27 -10.14
N GLU A 56 4.05 4.38 -9.91
CA GLU A 56 3.70 4.83 -8.56
C GLU A 56 2.38 4.17 -8.12
N SER A 57 2.41 3.56 -6.94
CA SER A 57 1.24 2.93 -6.33
C SER A 57 1.36 2.93 -4.80
N ASP A 58 0.26 2.69 -4.12
CA ASP A 58 0.27 2.49 -2.68
C ASP A 58 0.94 1.16 -2.29
N MET A 59 1.45 1.07 -1.05
CA MET A 59 1.94 -0.18 -0.52
C MET A 59 0.79 -1.19 -0.42
N MET A 60 0.97 -2.34 -1.05
CA MET A 60 -0.05 -3.39 -1.05
C MET A 60 0.03 -4.26 0.19
N GLY A 61 -1.14 -4.58 0.73
CA GLY A 61 -1.28 -5.48 1.87
C GLY A 61 -1.22 -4.78 3.23
N VAL A 62 -1.28 -5.59 4.28
CA VAL A 62 -1.25 -5.13 5.67
C VAL A 62 0.15 -5.32 6.24
N ALA A 63 0.75 -4.27 6.79
CA ALA A 63 2.06 -4.33 7.41
C ALA A 63 2.09 -5.37 8.53
N ARG A 64 3.06 -6.28 8.47
CA ARG A 64 3.27 -7.35 9.45
C ARG A 64 4.54 -7.16 10.26
N GLY A 65 5.52 -6.47 9.69
CA GLY A 65 6.77 -6.17 10.35
C GLY A 65 7.43 -4.95 9.75
N VAL A 66 8.13 -4.21 10.59
CA VAL A 66 8.90 -3.03 10.22
C VAL A 66 10.27 -3.13 10.87
N LEU A 67 11.29 -2.87 10.09
CA LEU A 67 12.67 -2.77 10.59
C LEU A 67 13.29 -1.47 10.08
N THR A 68 14.02 -0.79 10.94
CA THR A 68 14.74 0.43 10.58
C THR A 68 16.20 0.32 10.99
N TRP A 69 17.09 0.89 10.16
CA TRP A 69 18.53 0.94 10.43
C TRP A 69 19.15 2.22 9.84
N SER A 70 20.38 2.47 10.16
CA SER A 70 21.19 3.52 9.52
C SER A 70 22.34 2.89 8.77
N ASP A 71 22.62 3.39 7.58
CA ASP A 71 23.80 2.99 6.83
C ASP A 71 25.09 3.71 7.34
N TYR A 72 26.24 3.35 6.78
CA TYR A 72 27.51 3.99 7.14
C TYR A 72 27.58 5.49 6.84
N SER A 73 26.69 5.99 5.98
CA SER A 73 26.55 7.41 5.66
C SER A 73 25.52 8.11 6.55
N SER A 74 25.09 7.49 7.63
CA SER A 74 24.06 7.97 8.56
C SER A 74 22.69 8.20 7.92
N ARG A 75 22.42 7.60 6.75
CA ARG A 75 21.09 7.64 6.15
C ARG A 75 20.18 6.66 6.89
N ARG A 76 19.01 7.13 7.24
CA ARG A 76 17.97 6.28 7.84
C ARG A 76 17.25 5.51 6.74
N LEU A 77 17.25 4.22 6.88
CA LEU A 77 16.60 3.27 5.98
C LEU A 77 15.60 2.44 6.78
N GLY A 78 14.59 1.95 6.11
CA GLY A 78 13.62 1.05 6.69
C GLY A 78 13.19 -0.01 5.71
N CYS A 79 12.56 -1.05 6.23
CA CYS A 79 11.81 -1.98 5.41
C CYS A 79 10.47 -2.31 6.07
N VAL A 80 9.49 -2.60 5.23
CA VAL A 80 8.15 -3.01 5.64
C VAL A 80 7.82 -4.32 4.95
N GLY A 81 7.58 -5.36 5.74
CA GLY A 81 7.00 -6.60 5.26
C GLY A 81 5.49 -6.56 5.41
N THR A 82 4.77 -6.74 4.32
CA THR A 82 3.31 -6.93 4.34
C THR A 82 2.97 -8.41 4.20
N ASN A 83 1.70 -8.74 4.26
CA ASN A 83 1.26 -10.11 3.97
C ASN A 83 1.46 -10.52 2.50
N TRP A 84 1.76 -9.58 1.61
CA TRP A 84 1.91 -9.83 0.17
C TRP A 84 3.28 -9.45 -0.37
N LYS A 85 3.90 -8.40 0.15
CA LYS A 85 5.08 -7.79 -0.45
C LYS A 85 6.10 -7.33 0.57
N PHE A 86 7.29 -7.03 0.09
CA PHE A 86 8.38 -6.50 0.88
C PHE A 86 8.90 -5.20 0.27
N TYR A 87 8.94 -4.14 1.08
CA TYR A 87 9.30 -2.80 0.64
C TYR A 87 10.53 -2.29 1.38
N ALA A 88 11.44 -1.65 0.65
CA ALA A 88 12.51 -0.85 1.23
C ALA A 88 12.13 0.64 1.19
N ILE A 89 12.39 1.35 2.27
CA ILE A 89 12.05 2.75 2.44
C ILE A 89 13.33 3.55 2.66
N GLY A 90 13.52 4.58 1.87
CA GLY A 90 14.62 5.53 1.99
C GLY A 90 14.15 6.96 1.74
N GLY A 91 14.20 7.80 2.77
CA GLY A 91 13.64 9.15 2.69
C GLY A 91 12.12 9.14 2.55
N LEU A 92 11.60 9.71 1.48
CA LEU A 92 10.17 9.76 1.17
C LEU A 92 9.75 8.73 0.09
N THR A 93 10.67 7.85 -0.32
CA THR A 93 10.42 6.85 -1.35
C THR A 93 10.39 5.45 -0.75
N ALA A 94 9.46 4.64 -1.20
CA ALA A 94 9.44 3.21 -0.96
C ALA A 94 9.61 2.47 -2.28
N VAL A 95 10.35 1.37 -2.26
CA VAL A 95 10.63 0.54 -3.43
C VAL A 95 10.19 -0.88 -3.11
N ASP A 96 9.46 -1.50 -4.02
CA ASP A 96 9.11 -2.92 -3.93
C ASP A 96 10.37 -3.76 -4.18
N ILE A 97 10.79 -4.50 -3.18
CA ILE A 97 11.93 -5.42 -3.20
C ILE A 97 11.51 -6.87 -2.99
N THR A 98 10.25 -7.18 -3.26
CA THR A 98 9.73 -8.54 -3.15
C THR A 98 10.53 -9.48 -4.05
N PRO A 99 11.09 -10.57 -3.52
CA PRO A 99 11.90 -11.49 -4.32
C PRO A 99 11.08 -12.12 -5.45
N ILE A 100 11.63 -12.10 -6.66
CA ILE A 100 11.05 -12.80 -7.81
C ILE A 100 11.42 -14.28 -7.72
N ARG A 101 10.41 -15.14 -7.62
CA ARG A 101 10.61 -16.59 -7.49
C ARG A 101 11.09 -17.22 -8.80
N SER A 102 10.50 -16.84 -9.92
CA SER A 102 10.87 -17.33 -11.27
C SER A 102 10.45 -16.34 -12.34
N SER A 103 11.13 -16.35 -13.46
CA SER A 103 10.75 -15.59 -14.65
C SER A 103 10.86 -16.46 -15.89
N VAL A 104 9.97 -16.22 -16.85
CA VAL A 104 9.97 -16.91 -18.15
C VAL A 104 9.88 -15.90 -19.28
N THR A 105 10.47 -16.21 -20.42
CA THR A 105 10.51 -15.32 -21.59
C THR A 105 9.57 -15.77 -22.72
N SER A 106 8.98 -16.96 -22.61
CA SER A 106 8.10 -17.52 -23.64
C SER A 106 7.16 -18.57 -23.06
N GLY A 107 6.22 -19.04 -23.86
CA GLY A 107 5.29 -20.11 -23.45
C GLY A 107 4.09 -19.64 -22.65
N VAL A 108 3.84 -18.34 -22.59
CA VAL A 108 2.68 -17.76 -21.94
C VAL A 108 1.65 -17.34 -22.98
N SER A 109 0.41 -17.77 -22.84
CA SER A 109 -0.68 -17.33 -23.69
C SER A 109 -1.80 -16.72 -22.86
N PHE A 110 -2.46 -15.71 -23.43
CA PHE A 110 -3.53 -14.97 -22.80
C PHE A 110 -4.84 -15.21 -23.55
N THR A 111 -5.92 -15.39 -22.81
CA THR A 111 -7.27 -15.52 -23.37
C THR A 111 -8.21 -14.61 -22.57
N ALA A 112 -8.88 -13.71 -23.26
CA ALA A 112 -9.91 -12.88 -22.66
C ALA A 112 -11.22 -13.68 -22.57
N VAL A 113 -11.91 -13.53 -21.45
CA VAL A 113 -13.24 -14.14 -21.25
C VAL A 113 -14.30 -13.09 -21.48
N ALA A 114 -15.20 -13.32 -22.41
CA ALA A 114 -16.27 -12.38 -22.75
C ALA A 114 -17.14 -12.05 -21.52
N GLY A 115 -17.35 -10.75 -21.28
CA GLY A 115 -18.15 -10.28 -20.15
C GLY A 115 -17.49 -10.41 -18.77
N SER A 116 -16.19 -10.65 -18.73
CA SER A 116 -15.41 -10.77 -17.48
C SER A 116 -14.22 -9.84 -17.50
N ASP A 117 -13.84 -9.34 -16.34
CA ASP A 117 -12.59 -8.61 -16.07
C ASP A 117 -11.40 -9.54 -15.76
N VAL A 118 -11.64 -10.85 -15.82
CA VAL A 118 -10.63 -11.89 -15.58
C VAL A 118 -9.97 -12.30 -16.88
N LEU A 119 -8.64 -12.33 -16.87
CA LEU A 119 -7.81 -12.81 -17.96
C LEU A 119 -7.35 -14.24 -17.64
N LEU A 120 -7.63 -15.19 -18.54
CA LEU A 120 -7.09 -16.54 -18.43
C LEU A 120 -5.67 -16.56 -19.01
N VAL A 121 -4.73 -17.04 -18.21
CA VAL A 121 -3.31 -17.13 -18.60
C VAL A 121 -2.91 -18.61 -18.56
N ALA A 122 -2.49 -19.13 -19.71
CA ALA A 122 -1.99 -20.49 -19.80
C ALA A 122 -0.45 -20.48 -19.84
N HIS A 123 0.15 -21.20 -18.91
CA HIS A 123 1.57 -21.45 -18.84
C HIS A 123 1.82 -22.76 -18.09
N THR A 124 2.62 -23.66 -18.68
CA THR A 124 2.91 -24.98 -18.09
C THR A 124 3.90 -24.85 -16.94
N SER A 125 3.64 -25.53 -15.83
CA SER A 125 4.54 -25.59 -14.66
C SER A 125 4.88 -24.23 -14.06
N HIS A 126 3.93 -23.28 -14.08
CA HIS A 126 4.15 -21.92 -13.56
C HIS A 126 4.36 -21.89 -12.04
N GLY A 127 3.85 -22.87 -11.29
CA GLY A 127 3.97 -22.95 -9.83
C GLY A 127 3.32 -21.80 -9.06
N ALA A 128 2.53 -20.95 -9.71
CA ALA A 128 1.80 -19.88 -9.04
C ALA A 128 0.62 -20.43 -8.24
N VAL A 129 0.30 -19.78 -7.15
CA VAL A 129 -0.85 -20.09 -6.31
C VAL A 129 -1.77 -18.86 -6.20
N PRO A 130 -3.05 -19.02 -5.86
CA PRO A 130 -3.93 -17.88 -5.63
C PRO A 130 -3.35 -16.93 -4.58
N GLY A 131 -3.33 -15.64 -4.90
CA GLY A 131 -2.73 -14.60 -4.07
C GLY A 131 -1.33 -14.16 -4.52
N ASP A 132 -0.63 -14.94 -5.33
CA ASP A 132 0.66 -14.55 -5.91
C ASP A 132 0.50 -13.34 -6.84
N PHE A 133 1.58 -12.57 -7.00
CA PHE A 133 1.67 -11.49 -7.99
C PHE A 133 2.58 -11.92 -9.14
N VAL A 134 2.13 -11.64 -10.35
CA VAL A 134 2.85 -11.92 -11.59
C VAL A 134 2.93 -10.66 -12.42
N THR A 135 4.14 -10.32 -12.88
CA THR A 135 4.36 -9.18 -13.74
C THR A 135 4.52 -9.63 -15.18
N TYR A 136 3.69 -9.09 -16.06
CA TYR A 136 3.76 -9.32 -17.50
C TYR A 136 4.42 -8.14 -18.19
N SER A 137 5.22 -8.41 -19.21
CA SER A 137 5.84 -7.41 -20.09
C SER A 137 5.81 -7.89 -21.53
N ASN A 138 5.80 -6.93 -22.47
CA ASN A 138 5.77 -7.21 -23.90
C ASN A 138 4.57 -8.03 -24.42
N ALA A 139 3.50 -8.11 -23.63
CA ALA A 139 2.25 -8.67 -24.16
C ALA A 139 1.68 -7.73 -25.22
N VAL A 140 1.09 -8.32 -26.24
CA VAL A 140 0.40 -7.60 -27.31
C VAL A 140 -1.09 -7.47 -26.99
N THR A 141 -1.75 -6.52 -27.63
CA THR A 141 -3.20 -6.38 -27.55
C THR A 141 -3.89 -7.67 -27.99
N LEU A 142 -4.81 -8.17 -27.16
CA LEU A 142 -5.68 -9.30 -27.55
C LEU A 142 -6.83 -8.72 -28.35
N ASP A 143 -6.86 -9.08 -29.63
CA ASP A 143 -7.93 -8.67 -30.52
C ASP A 143 -9.19 -9.51 -30.24
N GLY A 144 -10.27 -8.85 -29.87
CA GLY A 144 -11.53 -9.50 -29.51
C GLY A 144 -12.31 -10.11 -30.67
N GLY A 145 -11.63 -10.44 -31.79
CA GLY A 145 -12.28 -11.12 -32.91
C GLY A 145 -13.35 -10.27 -33.60
N GLY A 146 -13.05 -8.98 -33.87
CA GLY A 146 -13.92 -8.13 -34.69
C GLY A 146 -15.07 -7.43 -33.94
N GLY A 147 -15.06 -7.42 -32.62
CA GLY A 147 -16.00 -6.71 -31.76
C GLY A 147 -15.35 -5.67 -30.86
N THR A 148 -16.12 -4.72 -30.38
CA THR A 148 -15.77 -3.76 -29.34
C THR A 148 -15.39 -4.50 -28.05
N GLY A 149 -14.11 -4.70 -27.78
CA GLY A 149 -13.67 -5.40 -26.55
C GLY A 149 -12.22 -5.89 -26.57
N ALA A 150 -11.35 -5.27 -27.37
CA ALA A 150 -9.93 -5.59 -27.33
C ALA A 150 -9.33 -5.29 -25.97
N VAL A 151 -8.65 -6.27 -25.36
CA VAL A 151 -7.84 -6.05 -24.16
C VAL A 151 -6.49 -5.51 -24.61
N THR A 152 -6.24 -4.25 -24.36
CA THR A 152 -5.03 -3.58 -24.82
C THR A 152 -3.78 -4.10 -24.10
N ALA A 153 -2.63 -4.02 -24.78
CA ALA A 153 -1.33 -4.35 -24.21
C ALA A 153 -1.06 -3.61 -22.88
N ALA A 154 -1.53 -2.35 -22.76
CA ALA A 154 -1.38 -1.58 -21.54
C ALA A 154 -2.15 -2.17 -20.34
N VAL A 155 -3.28 -2.80 -20.60
CA VAL A 155 -4.06 -3.50 -19.56
C VAL A 155 -3.41 -4.81 -19.17
N ILE A 156 -2.81 -5.53 -20.10
CA ILE A 156 -2.19 -6.85 -19.83
C ILE A 156 -0.86 -6.68 -19.12
N ASN A 157 0.00 -5.77 -19.64
CA ASN A 157 1.33 -5.52 -19.10
C ASN A 157 1.24 -4.91 -17.68
N GLY A 158 2.24 -5.18 -16.89
CA GLY A 158 2.32 -4.78 -15.50
C GLY A 158 1.97 -5.93 -14.54
N GLU A 159 1.86 -5.59 -13.28
CA GLU A 159 1.61 -6.56 -12.22
C GLU A 159 0.13 -6.94 -12.12
N LYS A 160 -0.13 -8.22 -11.97
CA LYS A 160 -1.48 -8.79 -11.81
C LYS A 160 -1.49 -9.80 -10.66
N GLN A 161 -2.58 -9.85 -9.93
CA GLN A 161 -2.76 -10.86 -8.89
C GLN A 161 -3.41 -12.12 -9.46
N VAL A 162 -2.88 -13.27 -9.08
CA VAL A 162 -3.46 -14.57 -9.38
C VAL A 162 -4.65 -14.79 -8.45
N ILE A 163 -5.85 -14.84 -9.00
CA ILE A 163 -7.09 -15.05 -8.22
C ILE A 163 -7.45 -16.53 -8.09
N ALA A 164 -7.12 -17.32 -9.11
CA ALA A 164 -7.37 -18.75 -9.12
C ALA A 164 -6.37 -19.47 -10.02
N VAL A 165 -6.11 -20.73 -9.75
CA VAL A 165 -5.37 -21.65 -10.64
C VAL A 165 -6.33 -22.72 -11.11
N VAL A 166 -6.44 -22.89 -12.42
CA VAL A 166 -7.26 -23.94 -13.07
C VAL A 166 -6.33 -25.06 -13.48
N THR A 167 -6.58 -26.26 -13.01
CA THR A 167 -5.83 -27.50 -13.31
C THR A 167 -6.56 -28.32 -14.36
#